data_cedc47dbcdc206ca7dc5b24e30a55808
#
_entry.id   cedc47dbcdc206ca7dc5b24e30a55808
#
_cell.length_a   1.000
_cell.length_b   1.000
_cell.length_c   1.000
_cell.angle_alpha   90.00
_cell.angle_beta   90.00
_cell.angle_gamma   90.00
#
_symmetry.space_group_name_H-M   'P 1'
#
loop_
_entity.id
_entity.type
_entity.pdbx_description
1 polymer ?
#
loop_
_entity_poly.entity_id
_entity_poly.type
_entity_poly.pdbx_seq_one_letter_code
_entity_poly.pdbx_strand_id
1 'polypeptide(L)'
;MPELDKLPMDAVCDYLELHVSKYGINCVNWKDRFPYHPIAIFSIARGEKYLYVNYFVRCNYLRAVNYENNKSVSEDSCVEFFLQLPDSDEYWNFEFNCIGAVNASHRKDRKHPCRLSDDEIATIKRYASCGNKPFNEMEGMFNWSLTIAIPFSLIGLTAFPAEIKGIFYKCASATKMPHYLIWAPIRTENPDFHRPEFFGKICLE
;
A
#
# COMPACT_ATOMS: atom_id res chain seq x y z
N MET A 1 -6.03 18.49 -4.33
CA MET A 1 -7.32 18.50 -3.57
C MET A 1 -7.12 18.98 -2.13
N PRO A 2 -7.00 20.30 -1.88
CA PRO A 2 -6.69 20.85 -0.56
C PRO A 2 -7.70 20.49 0.55
N GLU A 3 -8.95 20.28 0.15
CA GLU A 3 -10.04 19.96 1.10
C GLU A 3 -9.84 18.64 1.83
N LEU A 4 -9.12 17.67 1.24
CA LEU A 4 -8.86 16.38 1.87
C LEU A 4 -8.10 16.51 3.20
N ASP A 5 -7.20 17.49 3.31
CA ASP A 5 -6.39 17.68 4.53
C ASP A 5 -7.23 18.11 5.74
N LYS A 6 -8.46 18.57 5.51
CA LYS A 6 -9.39 19.05 6.55
C LYS A 6 -10.39 17.97 6.99
N LEU A 7 -10.49 16.88 6.27
CA LEU A 7 -11.44 15.80 6.53
C LEU A 7 -10.87 14.79 7.55
N PRO A 8 -11.72 14.19 8.39
CA PRO A 8 -11.35 12.99 9.13
C PRO A 8 -11.14 11.81 8.15
N MET A 9 -10.35 10.81 8.55
CA MET A 9 -9.87 9.77 7.63
C MET A 9 -10.97 8.86 7.07
N ASP A 10 -12.07 8.66 7.78
CA ASP A 10 -13.27 7.95 7.29
C ASP A 10 -13.95 8.74 6.15
N ALA A 11 -14.12 10.05 6.32
CA ALA A 11 -14.65 10.92 5.25
C ALA A 11 -13.67 11.04 4.05
N VAL A 12 -12.35 10.97 4.28
CA VAL A 12 -11.37 10.84 3.19
C VAL A 12 -11.59 9.54 2.41
N CYS A 13 -11.82 8.42 3.12
CA CYS A 13 -12.14 7.15 2.48
C CYS A 13 -13.34 7.27 1.54
N ASP A 14 -14.46 7.78 2.05
CA ASP A 14 -15.69 7.97 1.27
C ASP A 14 -15.47 8.89 0.07
N TYR A 15 -14.73 10.00 0.27
CA TYR A 15 -14.42 10.92 -0.81
C TYR A 15 -13.60 10.25 -1.92
N LEU A 16 -12.55 9.52 -1.58
CA LEU A 16 -11.70 8.82 -2.55
C LEU A 16 -12.48 7.71 -3.27
N GLU A 17 -13.38 7.01 -2.55
CA GLU A 17 -14.23 5.98 -3.16
C GLU A 17 -15.25 6.57 -4.15
N LEU A 18 -15.76 7.76 -3.91
CA LEU A 18 -16.81 8.35 -4.75
C LEU A 18 -16.28 9.21 -5.90
N HIS A 19 -15.15 9.89 -5.70
CA HIS A 19 -14.74 11.00 -6.58
C HIS A 19 -13.40 10.81 -7.29
N VAL A 20 -12.59 9.82 -6.88
CA VAL A 20 -11.26 9.62 -7.47
C VAL A 20 -11.23 8.37 -8.35
N SER A 21 -10.50 8.46 -9.45
CA SER A 21 -10.32 7.34 -10.40
C SER A 21 -9.73 6.11 -9.70
N LYS A 22 -10.20 4.94 -10.09
CA LYS A 22 -9.80 3.65 -9.53
C LYS A 22 -8.96 2.87 -10.51
N TYR A 23 -7.94 2.22 -10.01
CA TYR A 23 -7.00 1.43 -10.78
C TYR A 23 -6.91 0.02 -10.20
N GLY A 24 -6.92 -0.99 -11.07
CA GLY A 24 -6.84 -2.39 -10.65
C GLY A 24 -5.41 -2.83 -10.37
N ILE A 25 -5.22 -3.63 -9.32
CA ILE A 25 -3.97 -4.37 -9.06
C ILE A 25 -4.19 -5.78 -9.60
N ASN A 26 -4.01 -5.95 -10.92
CA ASN A 26 -4.55 -7.12 -11.66
C ASN A 26 -3.48 -8.02 -12.28
N CYS A 27 -2.19 -7.65 -12.23
CA CYS A 27 -1.14 -8.46 -12.81
C CYS A 27 -0.78 -9.61 -11.87
N VAL A 28 -0.92 -10.87 -12.35
CA VAL A 28 -0.56 -12.09 -11.63
C VAL A 28 0.67 -12.70 -12.33
N ASN A 29 1.85 -12.22 -11.98
CA ASN A 29 3.09 -12.59 -12.67
C ASN A 29 3.50 -14.06 -12.44
N TRP A 30 3.16 -14.61 -11.27
CA TRP A 30 3.61 -15.94 -10.83
C TRP A 30 2.44 -16.91 -10.67
N LYS A 31 1.46 -16.86 -11.61
CA LYS A 31 0.18 -17.58 -11.55
C LYS A 31 0.32 -19.10 -11.46
N ASP A 32 1.38 -19.67 -12.00
CA ASP A 32 1.60 -21.12 -11.97
C ASP A 32 1.87 -21.64 -10.55
N ARG A 33 2.39 -20.78 -9.67
CA ARG A 33 2.65 -21.10 -8.26
C ARG A 33 1.65 -20.44 -7.31
N PHE A 34 1.13 -19.28 -7.68
CA PHE A 34 0.25 -18.45 -6.86
C PHE A 34 -0.97 -18.02 -7.69
N PRO A 35 -1.90 -18.97 -8.00
CA PRO A 35 -3.01 -18.71 -8.91
C PRO A 35 -4.16 -17.91 -8.29
N TYR A 36 -4.21 -17.77 -6.94
CA TYR A 36 -5.29 -17.07 -6.28
C TYR A 36 -5.25 -15.56 -6.60
N HIS A 37 -6.41 -15.04 -7.01
CA HIS A 37 -6.54 -13.69 -7.53
C HIS A 37 -7.73 -12.97 -6.86
N PRO A 38 -7.55 -12.34 -5.68
CA PRO A 38 -8.56 -11.46 -5.12
C PRO A 38 -8.76 -10.21 -5.98
N ILE A 39 -9.92 -9.57 -5.86
CA ILE A 39 -10.11 -8.24 -6.44
C ILE A 39 -9.39 -7.24 -5.56
N ALA A 40 -8.50 -6.46 -6.13
CA ALA A 40 -7.81 -5.37 -5.45
C ALA A 40 -7.75 -4.14 -6.36
N ILE A 41 -8.19 -3.02 -5.84
CA ILE A 41 -8.17 -1.72 -6.53
C ILE A 41 -7.60 -0.66 -5.59
N PHE A 42 -7.06 0.40 -6.16
CA PHE A 42 -6.64 1.58 -5.43
C PHE A 42 -7.09 2.86 -6.10
N SER A 43 -7.15 3.92 -5.33
CA SER A 43 -7.21 5.31 -5.79
C SER A 43 -6.12 6.12 -5.09
N ILE A 44 -5.62 7.15 -5.75
CA ILE A 44 -4.55 8.00 -5.23
C ILE A 44 -4.88 9.47 -5.51
N ALA A 45 -4.66 10.32 -4.52
CA ALA A 45 -4.87 11.77 -4.63
C ALA A 45 -3.86 12.51 -3.76
N ARG A 46 -3.65 13.80 -4.04
CA ARG A 46 -2.83 14.67 -3.19
C ARG A 46 -3.65 15.79 -2.56
N GLY A 47 -3.38 16.07 -1.30
CA GLY A 47 -3.75 17.30 -0.62
C GLY A 47 -2.67 18.39 -0.75
N GLU A 48 -2.63 19.30 0.20
CA GLU A 48 -1.54 20.28 0.34
C GLU A 48 -0.36 19.70 1.13
N LYS A 49 -0.64 18.77 2.08
CA LYS A 49 0.35 18.23 3.03
C LYS A 49 0.51 16.73 2.96
N TYR A 50 -0.46 16.02 2.38
CA TYR A 50 -0.52 14.56 2.38
C TYR A 50 -0.75 13.99 0.99
N LEU A 51 -0.10 12.85 0.75
CA LEU A 51 -0.46 11.92 -0.31
C LEU A 51 -1.45 10.91 0.26
N TYR A 52 -2.60 10.80 -0.37
CA TYR A 52 -3.67 9.89 0.02
C TYR A 52 -3.74 8.70 -0.90
N VAL A 53 -3.81 7.51 -0.34
CA VAL A 53 -4.10 6.28 -1.08
C VAL A 53 -5.24 5.56 -0.38
N ASN A 54 -6.25 5.15 -1.15
CA ASN A 54 -7.29 4.26 -0.67
C ASN A 54 -7.23 2.94 -1.42
N TYR A 55 -7.33 1.85 -0.68
CA TYR A 55 -7.43 0.49 -1.22
C TYR A 55 -8.79 -0.09 -0.91
N PHE A 56 -9.37 -0.81 -1.88
CA PHE A 56 -10.49 -1.70 -1.67
C PHE A 56 -10.10 -3.11 -2.13
N VAL A 57 -10.38 -4.10 -1.29
CA VAL A 57 -10.07 -5.50 -1.56
C VAL A 57 -11.28 -6.37 -1.29
N ARG A 58 -11.59 -7.29 -2.22
CA ARG A 58 -12.51 -8.40 -2.02
C ARG A 58 -11.74 -9.71 -2.09
N CYS A 59 -11.79 -10.51 -1.02
CA CYS A 59 -11.01 -11.73 -0.90
C CYS A 59 -11.79 -12.83 -0.17
N ASN A 60 -11.29 -14.09 -0.29
CA ASN A 60 -11.85 -15.24 0.40
C ASN A 60 -11.07 -15.63 1.66
N TYR A 61 -9.87 -15.12 1.81
CA TYR A 61 -8.97 -15.39 2.94
C TYR A 61 -8.55 -14.07 3.53
N LEU A 62 -8.94 -13.83 4.77
CA LEU A 62 -8.65 -12.59 5.49
C LEU A 62 -7.86 -12.91 6.76
N ARG A 63 -6.66 -12.34 6.88
CA ARG A 63 -5.72 -12.57 7.98
C ARG A 63 -5.12 -11.24 8.45
N ALA A 64 -4.98 -11.07 9.79
CA ALA A 64 -4.28 -9.96 10.42
C ALA A 64 -3.70 -10.38 11.78
N VAL A 65 -2.61 -11.11 11.77
CA VAL A 65 -1.93 -11.60 12.99
C VAL A 65 -0.84 -10.63 13.43
N ASN A 66 -0.15 -10.00 12.47
CA ASN A 66 0.89 -9.02 12.75
C ASN A 66 0.25 -7.65 13.03
N TYR A 67 0.24 -7.22 14.28
CA TYR A 67 -0.38 -5.96 14.72
C TYR A 67 0.62 -4.87 15.11
N GLU A 68 1.89 -5.24 15.30
CA GLU A 68 2.95 -4.29 15.60
C GLU A 68 3.56 -3.74 14.31
N ASN A 69 4.04 -2.49 14.36
CA ASN A 69 4.75 -1.89 13.24
C ASN A 69 6.12 -2.57 13.01
N ASN A 70 6.61 -2.45 11.78
CA ASN A 70 7.89 -3.02 11.34
C ASN A 70 8.02 -4.55 11.51
N LYS A 71 6.87 -5.26 11.57
CA LYS A 71 6.79 -6.73 11.51
C LYS A 71 6.41 -7.20 10.11
N SER A 72 6.26 -8.52 9.94
CA SER A 72 5.97 -9.17 8.65
C SER A 72 4.52 -8.97 8.20
N VAL A 73 4.08 -7.72 8.01
CA VAL A 73 2.69 -7.40 7.62
C VAL A 73 2.31 -7.99 6.26
N SER A 74 3.27 -8.28 5.39
CA SER A 74 3.08 -8.95 4.09
C SER A 74 2.69 -10.44 4.20
N GLU A 75 2.80 -11.05 5.38
CA GLU A 75 2.23 -12.36 5.67
C GLU A 75 0.71 -12.34 5.79
N ASP A 76 0.16 -11.21 6.21
CA ASP A 76 -1.27 -10.96 6.37
C ASP A 76 -1.93 -10.49 5.07
N SER A 77 -3.23 -10.18 5.13
CA SER A 77 -3.94 -9.50 4.04
C SER A 77 -3.38 -8.09 3.87
N CYS A 78 -2.41 -7.94 2.99
CA CYS A 78 -1.54 -6.78 2.85
C CYS A 78 -1.77 -6.04 1.53
N VAL A 79 -1.63 -4.72 1.55
CA VAL A 79 -1.51 -3.83 0.40
C VAL A 79 -0.28 -2.96 0.56
N GLU A 80 0.37 -2.63 -0.56
CA GLU A 80 1.65 -1.93 -0.51
C GLU A 80 1.70 -0.82 -1.56
N PHE A 81 2.41 0.24 -1.22
CA PHE A 81 2.77 1.33 -2.11
C PHE A 81 4.25 1.63 -2.00
N PHE A 82 4.96 1.48 -3.11
CA PHE A 82 6.36 1.87 -3.21
C PHE A 82 6.47 3.07 -4.12
N LEU A 83 7.26 4.05 -3.74
CA LEU A 83 7.45 5.27 -4.52
C LEU A 83 8.91 5.69 -4.59
N GLN A 84 9.28 6.27 -5.73
CA GLN A 84 10.56 6.87 -6.01
C GLN A 84 10.34 8.32 -6.45
N LEU A 85 11.02 9.23 -5.79
CA LEU A 85 10.97 10.65 -6.13
C LEU A 85 11.77 10.93 -7.42
N PRO A 86 11.46 12.00 -8.14
CA PRO A 86 12.28 12.44 -9.26
C PRO A 86 13.75 12.63 -8.84
N ASP A 87 14.65 12.29 -9.74
CA ASP A 87 16.12 12.46 -9.57
C ASP A 87 16.72 11.71 -8.36
N SER A 88 16.03 10.66 -7.87
CA SER A 88 16.48 9.80 -6.79
C SER A 88 16.66 8.38 -7.27
N ASP A 89 17.76 7.73 -6.86
CA ASP A 89 17.97 6.29 -7.00
C ASP A 89 17.38 5.51 -5.82
N GLU A 90 16.96 6.20 -4.77
CA GLU A 90 16.36 5.64 -3.57
C GLU A 90 14.83 5.66 -3.65
N TYR A 91 14.18 4.75 -2.93
CA TYR A 91 12.74 4.65 -2.91
C TYR A 91 12.20 4.38 -1.50
N TRP A 92 10.94 4.68 -1.30
CA TRP A 92 10.18 4.38 -0.09
C TRP A 92 9.31 3.15 -0.32
N ASN A 93 9.25 2.24 0.64
CA ASN A 93 8.22 1.21 0.69
C ASN A 93 7.32 1.40 1.90
N PHE A 94 6.02 1.30 1.66
CA PHE A 94 4.96 1.33 2.67
C PHE A 94 4.10 0.10 2.48
N GLU A 95 4.12 -0.81 3.43
CA GLU A 95 3.38 -2.07 3.44
C GLU A 95 2.39 -2.02 4.61
N PHE A 96 1.11 -2.30 4.36
CA PHE A 96 0.06 -2.24 5.37
C PHE A 96 -0.79 -3.49 5.33
N ASN A 97 -1.06 -4.12 6.47
CA ASN A 97 -2.10 -5.13 6.51
C ASN A 97 -3.50 -4.51 6.68
N CYS A 98 -4.54 -5.32 6.61
CA CYS A 98 -5.94 -4.87 6.61
C CYS A 98 -6.42 -4.21 7.92
N ILE A 99 -5.64 -4.28 9.01
CA ILE A 99 -5.88 -3.57 10.28
C ILE A 99 -5.00 -2.33 10.44
N GLY A 100 -4.20 -1.98 9.42
CA GLY A 100 -3.38 -0.79 9.40
C GLY A 100 -2.04 -0.89 10.15
N ALA A 101 -1.59 -2.08 10.57
CA ALA A 101 -0.20 -2.27 10.98
C ALA A 101 0.71 -2.06 9.76
N VAL A 102 1.86 -1.43 9.97
CA VAL A 102 2.71 -0.96 8.86
C VAL A 102 4.15 -1.43 9.02
N ASN A 103 4.77 -1.81 7.91
CA ASN A 103 6.21 -1.93 7.75
C ASN A 103 6.65 -0.92 6.69
N ALA A 104 7.49 0.03 7.06
CA ALA A 104 7.90 1.09 6.15
C ALA A 104 9.38 1.40 6.27
N SER A 105 10.00 1.69 5.11
CA SER A 105 11.42 2.00 5.05
C SER A 105 11.73 2.95 3.90
N HIS A 106 12.77 3.74 4.06
CA HIS A 106 13.51 4.37 2.97
C HIS A 106 14.63 3.44 2.54
N ARG A 107 14.84 3.24 1.25
CA ARG A 107 15.73 2.19 0.72
C ARG A 107 16.56 2.67 -0.44
N LYS A 108 17.83 2.29 -0.41
CA LYS A 108 18.70 2.31 -1.58
C LYS A 108 18.46 1.07 -2.46
N ASP A 109 18.23 -0.07 -1.82
CA ASP A 109 17.95 -1.36 -2.45
C ASP A 109 17.19 -2.29 -1.47
N ARG A 110 16.91 -3.52 -1.91
CA ARG A 110 16.22 -4.51 -1.09
C ARG A 110 16.95 -4.86 0.22
N LYS A 111 18.29 -4.86 0.20
CA LYS A 111 19.12 -5.36 1.32
C LYS A 111 19.41 -4.30 2.38
N HIS A 112 19.25 -3.03 2.04
CA HIS A 112 19.63 -1.91 2.91
C HIS A 112 18.42 -1.04 3.27
N PRO A 113 17.47 -1.55 4.11
CA PRO A 113 16.35 -0.76 4.59
C PRO A 113 16.79 0.18 5.71
N CYS A 114 16.47 1.45 5.59
CA CYS A 114 16.38 2.38 6.70
C CYS A 114 14.92 2.41 7.17
N ARG A 115 14.60 1.63 8.19
CA ARG A 115 13.23 1.52 8.71
C ARG A 115 12.81 2.82 9.36
N LEU A 116 11.55 3.20 9.13
CA LEU A 116 10.93 4.30 9.85
C LEU A 116 10.80 3.95 11.34
N SER A 117 11.08 4.94 12.18
CA SER A 117 10.82 4.87 13.63
C SER A 117 9.31 4.85 13.92
N ASP A 118 8.94 4.48 15.13
CA ASP A 118 7.53 4.51 15.56
C ASP A 118 6.95 5.92 15.54
N ASP A 119 7.74 6.95 15.85
CA ASP A 119 7.33 8.36 15.78
C ASP A 119 7.06 8.78 14.32
N GLU A 120 7.90 8.39 13.37
CA GLU A 120 7.67 8.63 11.94
C GLU A 120 6.43 7.90 11.44
N ILE A 121 6.27 6.64 11.80
CA ILE A 121 5.08 5.84 11.46
C ILE A 121 3.80 6.45 12.05
N ALA A 122 3.86 7.02 13.25
CA ALA A 122 2.71 7.68 13.89
C ALA A 122 2.22 8.90 13.11
N THR A 123 3.06 9.51 12.26
CA THR A 123 2.65 10.62 11.38
C THR A 123 1.77 10.18 10.21
N ILE A 124 1.81 8.90 9.83
CA ILE A 124 0.99 8.33 8.77
C ILE A 124 -0.42 8.11 9.32
N LYS A 125 -1.39 8.88 8.84
CA LYS A 125 -2.80 8.68 9.22
C LYS A 125 -3.36 7.46 8.49
N ARG A 126 -4.23 6.69 9.17
CA ARG A 126 -4.79 5.44 8.63
C ARG A 126 -6.24 5.27 9.06
N TYR A 127 -7.07 4.78 8.15
CA TYR A 127 -8.42 4.30 8.43
C TYR A 127 -8.56 2.89 7.82
N ALA A 128 -8.78 1.90 8.67
CA ALA A 128 -8.94 0.51 8.29
C ALA A 128 -10.36 0.03 8.61
N SER A 129 -11.11 -0.42 7.61
CA SER A 129 -12.48 -0.92 7.81
C SER A 129 -12.55 -2.20 8.65
N CYS A 130 -11.47 -2.97 8.74
CA CYS A 130 -11.33 -4.13 9.61
C CYS A 130 -11.06 -3.77 11.09
N GLY A 131 -11.00 -2.47 11.44
CA GLY A 131 -10.58 -2.04 12.77
C GLY A 131 -9.07 -2.18 12.96
N ASN A 132 -8.62 -2.28 14.23
CA ASN A 132 -7.20 -2.28 14.59
C ASN A 132 -6.79 -3.44 15.52
N LYS A 133 -7.64 -4.46 15.65
CA LYS A 133 -7.34 -5.63 16.48
C LYS A 133 -6.90 -6.81 15.63
N PRO A 134 -5.86 -7.56 16.05
CA PRO A 134 -5.42 -8.74 15.34
C PRO A 134 -6.48 -9.86 15.39
N PHE A 135 -6.47 -10.68 14.35
CA PHE A 135 -7.31 -11.88 14.25
C PHE A 135 -6.61 -12.94 13.41
N ASN A 136 -6.95 -14.22 13.69
CA ASN A 136 -6.48 -15.35 12.90
C ASN A 136 -7.15 -15.36 11.53
N GLU A 137 -6.56 -16.11 10.59
CA GLU A 137 -7.14 -16.27 9.27
C GLU A 137 -8.59 -16.75 9.31
N MET A 138 -9.42 -16.09 8.54
CA MET A 138 -10.83 -16.44 8.30
C MET A 138 -11.02 -16.79 6.83
N GLU A 139 -11.81 -17.81 6.54
CA GLU A 139 -12.24 -18.20 5.21
C GLU A 139 -13.70 -17.80 4.99
N GLY A 140 -14.01 -17.11 3.88
CA GLY A 140 -15.35 -16.61 3.57
C GLY A 140 -15.31 -15.63 2.41
N MET A 141 -16.27 -14.74 2.35
CA MET A 141 -16.28 -13.61 1.41
C MET A 141 -16.16 -12.31 2.20
N PHE A 142 -15.05 -11.63 2.04
CA PHE A 142 -14.73 -10.40 2.77
C PHE A 142 -14.49 -9.24 1.82
N ASN A 143 -14.99 -8.07 2.22
CA ASN A 143 -14.62 -6.78 1.64
C ASN A 143 -13.92 -5.97 2.73
N TRP A 144 -12.84 -5.30 2.39
CA TRP A 144 -12.18 -4.37 3.29
C TRP A 144 -11.54 -3.22 2.53
N SER A 145 -11.46 -2.07 3.21
CA SER A 145 -10.80 -0.87 2.71
C SER A 145 -9.74 -0.43 3.69
N LEU A 146 -8.67 0.16 3.16
CA LEU A 146 -7.64 0.84 3.93
C LEU A 146 -7.31 2.16 3.26
N THR A 147 -7.52 3.25 3.99
CA THR A 147 -7.14 4.61 3.56
C THR A 147 -5.93 5.06 4.35
N ILE A 148 -4.91 5.54 3.66
CA ILE A 148 -3.68 6.06 4.24
C ILE A 148 -3.44 7.49 3.78
N ALA A 149 -2.83 8.29 4.65
CA ALA A 149 -2.34 9.63 4.35
C ALA A 149 -0.88 9.74 4.77
N ILE A 150 0.01 9.80 3.79
CA ILE A 150 1.47 9.92 3.98
C ILE A 150 1.82 11.40 3.94
N PRO A 151 2.35 11.99 5.04
CA PRO A 151 2.74 13.39 5.02
C PRO A 151 3.93 13.61 4.08
N PHE A 152 3.90 14.70 3.33
CA PHE A 152 5.00 15.04 2.41
C PHE A 152 6.33 15.21 3.16
N SER A 153 6.28 15.78 4.37
CA SER A 153 7.46 15.94 5.22
C SER A 153 8.15 14.62 5.57
N LEU A 154 7.40 13.52 5.70
CA LEU A 154 7.94 12.19 5.99
C LEU A 154 8.86 11.68 4.88
N ILE A 155 8.55 12.04 3.64
CA ILE A 155 9.33 11.66 2.47
C ILE A 155 10.24 12.79 1.97
N GLY A 156 10.51 13.79 2.84
CA GLY A 156 11.44 14.88 2.56
C GLY A 156 10.92 15.95 1.60
N LEU A 157 9.60 16.05 1.40
CA LEU A 157 8.99 17.02 0.49
C LEU A 157 8.29 18.16 1.25
N THR A 158 8.40 19.37 0.71
CA THR A 158 7.58 20.53 1.10
C THR A 158 6.37 20.71 0.21
N ALA A 159 6.46 20.23 -1.05
CA ALA A 159 5.38 20.19 -2.02
C ALA A 159 5.52 18.91 -2.85
N PHE A 160 4.40 18.30 -3.23
CA PHE A 160 4.43 17.07 -4.01
C PHE A 160 4.73 17.36 -5.49
N PRO A 161 5.67 16.65 -6.13
CA PRO A 161 5.97 16.83 -7.55
C PRO A 161 4.77 16.40 -8.41
N ALA A 162 4.65 16.95 -9.62
CA ALA A 162 3.59 16.59 -10.56
C ALA A 162 3.67 15.12 -11.01
N GLU A 163 4.85 14.54 -10.93
CA GLU A 163 5.14 13.18 -11.37
C GLU A 163 6.08 12.48 -10.40
N ILE A 164 5.78 11.23 -10.10
CA ILE A 164 6.66 10.29 -9.40
C ILE A 164 6.70 8.96 -10.14
N LYS A 165 7.64 8.10 -9.78
CA LYS A 165 7.56 6.67 -10.10
C LYS A 165 7.04 5.90 -8.90
N GLY A 166 6.23 4.87 -9.14
CA GLY A 166 5.72 4.04 -8.05
C GLY A 166 5.04 2.78 -8.54
N ILE A 167 4.64 1.96 -7.59
CA ILE A 167 3.96 0.70 -7.86
C ILE A 167 3.08 0.31 -6.69
N PHE A 168 1.97 -0.36 -6.99
CA PHE A 168 1.01 -0.83 -6.00
C PHE A 168 0.95 -2.35 -6.02
N TYR A 169 0.84 -2.94 -4.82
CA TYR A 169 0.80 -4.38 -4.64
C TYR A 169 -0.36 -4.81 -3.74
N LYS A 170 -0.80 -6.04 -3.95
CA LYS A 170 -1.65 -6.78 -3.03
C LYS A 170 -1.02 -8.15 -2.79
N CYS A 171 -0.75 -8.48 -1.54
CA CYS A 171 -0.22 -9.78 -1.19
C CYS A 171 -0.83 -10.37 0.09
N ALA A 172 -0.53 -11.62 0.36
CA ALA A 172 -0.73 -12.31 1.63
C ALA A 172 0.07 -13.62 1.58
N SER A 173 1.29 -13.61 2.09
CA SER A 173 2.21 -14.75 1.92
C SER A 173 1.95 -15.91 2.88
N ALA A 174 1.27 -15.69 4.01
CA ALA A 174 1.00 -16.71 5.01
C ALA A 174 -0.50 -17.06 5.16
N THR A 175 -1.31 -16.77 4.15
CA THR A 175 -2.70 -17.25 4.07
C THR A 175 -2.75 -18.65 3.44
N LYS A 176 -3.87 -19.35 3.60
CA LYS A 176 -4.13 -20.65 2.97
C LYS A 176 -3.92 -20.63 1.45
N MET A 177 -4.18 -19.47 0.83
CA MET A 177 -3.93 -19.22 -0.60
C MET A 177 -2.97 -18.04 -0.78
N PRO A 178 -1.65 -18.27 -0.65
CA PRO A 178 -0.65 -17.23 -0.86
C PRO A 178 -0.78 -16.58 -2.24
N HIS A 179 -0.65 -15.26 -2.31
CA HIS A 179 -0.82 -14.53 -3.57
C HIS A 179 -0.02 -13.24 -3.62
N TYR A 180 0.29 -12.83 -4.85
CA TYR A 180 1.09 -11.64 -5.14
C TYR A 180 0.55 -10.99 -6.41
N LEU A 181 -0.20 -9.88 -6.26
CA LEU A 181 -0.74 -9.11 -7.36
C LEU A 181 0.01 -7.77 -7.47
N ILE A 182 0.12 -7.29 -8.69
CA ILE A 182 0.91 -6.11 -9.02
C ILE A 182 0.09 -5.20 -9.94
N TRP A 183 0.24 -3.88 -9.77
CA TRP A 183 -0.38 -2.91 -10.67
C TRP A 183 0.28 -2.90 -12.05
N ALA A 184 1.61 -2.94 -12.12
CA ALA A 184 2.38 -2.98 -13.36
C ALA A 184 3.28 -4.24 -13.38
N PRO A 185 3.44 -4.94 -14.53
CA PRO A 185 4.17 -6.21 -14.57
C PRO A 185 5.62 -6.10 -14.14
N ILE A 186 6.07 -7.00 -13.26
CA ILE A 186 7.46 -7.22 -12.88
C ILE A 186 7.99 -8.47 -13.61
N ARG A 187 9.21 -8.41 -14.15
CA ARG A 187 9.83 -9.52 -14.86
C ARG A 187 10.89 -10.19 -13.99
N THR A 188 10.44 -11.00 -13.04
CA THR A 188 11.32 -11.80 -12.16
C THR A 188 10.81 -13.24 -12.10
N GLU A 189 11.72 -14.18 -11.89
CA GLU A 189 11.40 -15.61 -11.75
C GLU A 189 10.60 -15.88 -10.46
N ASN A 190 10.97 -15.21 -9.37
CA ASN A 190 10.34 -15.36 -8.06
C ASN A 190 9.65 -14.05 -7.64
N PRO A 191 8.64 -14.10 -6.77
CA PRO A 191 8.04 -12.89 -6.20
C PRO A 191 9.09 -11.99 -5.58
N ASP A 192 9.24 -10.80 -6.15
CA ASP A 192 10.15 -9.77 -5.67
C ASP A 192 9.58 -8.38 -5.99
N PHE A 193 9.14 -7.68 -4.97
CA PHE A 193 8.52 -6.35 -5.08
C PHE A 193 9.55 -5.21 -5.05
N HIS A 194 10.76 -5.46 -4.54
CA HIS A 194 11.82 -4.45 -4.43
C HIS A 194 12.60 -4.27 -5.75
N ARG A 195 11.87 -3.89 -6.80
CA ARG A 195 12.36 -3.78 -8.18
C ARG A 195 12.01 -2.42 -8.77
N PRO A 196 12.70 -1.33 -8.33
CA PRO A 196 12.36 0.03 -8.75
C PRO A 196 12.45 0.27 -10.25
N GLU A 197 13.21 -0.54 -10.99
CA GLU A 197 13.27 -0.48 -12.45
C GLU A 197 11.93 -0.80 -13.16
N PHE A 198 10.96 -1.39 -12.45
CA PHE A 198 9.61 -1.67 -12.96
C PHE A 198 8.54 -0.70 -12.43
N PHE A 199 8.93 0.31 -11.66
CA PHE A 199 7.97 1.30 -11.18
C PHE A 199 7.36 2.07 -12.34
N GLY A 200 6.05 2.18 -12.33
CA GLY A 200 5.30 2.94 -13.31
C GLY A 200 5.30 4.44 -13.01
N LYS A 201 4.98 5.24 -14.02
CA LYS A 201 4.79 6.67 -13.90
C LYS A 201 3.43 6.97 -13.27
N ILE A 202 3.41 7.84 -12.27
CA ILE A 202 2.21 8.32 -11.58
C ILE A 202 2.19 9.84 -11.69
N CYS A 203 1.17 10.37 -12.36
CA CYS A 203 0.93 11.82 -12.49
C CYS A 203 -0.24 12.19 -11.58
N LEU A 204 -0.06 13.19 -10.72
CA LEU A 204 -1.08 13.72 -9.82
C LEU A 204 -1.31 15.20 -10.14
N GLU A 205 -2.50 15.51 -10.61
CA GLU A 205 -2.96 16.87 -10.87
C GLU A 205 -3.36 17.63 -9.60
#